data_01be4d74996327f6d66d796dda532d43
#
_entry.id   01be4d74996327f6d66d796dda532d43
#
_cell.length_a   1.000
_cell.length_b   1.000
_cell.length_c   1.000
_cell.angle_alpha   90.00
_cell.angle_beta   90.00
_cell.angle_gamma   90.00
#
_symmetry.space_group_name_H-M   'P 1'
#
loop_
_entity.id
_entity.type
_entity.pdbx_description
1 polymer ?
#
loop_
_entity_poly.entity_id
_entity_poly.type
_entity_poly.pdbx_seq_one_letter_code
_entity_poly.pdbx_strand_id
1 'polypeptide(L)'
;MKVMVFDVGGTEIKYSVMDEGLNRTDAGSVPTPQDTQEHFLDTLYALYSPHRDEVSGIAMALPGFVDTRTGFVSNGGALLYNTGTQVGQLVRERCGCPVTLENDGKAAALAELQAGALQGCCNAAVFIIGTGVGGGIIANGQLVRGIHFTAGEYSFVNTNADEWENTGKTMACQCSTTNLLQWYRARRGLPADAPMNGRQFFDAANAGEPEALEVLERFCKAVAVQVYNLTVLLDVEKVAIGGGISKQPLLLDSLRRVYAGLFASRGDSPYMIGLPRTEIVPCHFSSEANQVGALYACLHTVGRMD
;
A
#
# COMPACT_ATOMS: atom_id res chain seq x y z
N MET A 1 16.33 -4.50 20.24
CA MET A 1 16.57 -5.59 19.24
C MET A 1 16.89 -4.94 17.90
N LYS A 2 17.83 -5.49 17.10
CA LYS A 2 18.06 -5.06 15.71
C LYS A 2 17.54 -6.13 14.75
N VAL A 3 16.97 -5.74 13.63
CA VAL A 3 16.38 -6.62 12.62
C VAL A 3 16.86 -6.18 11.25
N MET A 4 17.22 -7.13 10.39
CA MET A 4 17.41 -6.88 8.97
C MET A 4 16.03 -6.75 8.31
N VAL A 5 15.76 -5.61 7.70
CA VAL A 5 14.44 -5.30 7.15
C VAL A 5 14.52 -5.13 5.65
N PHE A 6 13.67 -5.87 4.92
CA PHE A 6 13.54 -5.79 3.47
C PHE A 6 12.18 -5.23 3.07
N ASP A 7 12.17 -4.31 2.12
CA ASP A 7 11.01 -3.92 1.31
C ASP A 7 11.23 -4.45 -0.11
N VAL A 8 10.58 -5.55 -0.42
CA VAL A 8 10.75 -6.25 -1.70
C VAL A 8 9.71 -5.75 -2.69
N GLY A 9 10.11 -4.87 -3.57
CA GLY A 9 9.28 -4.42 -4.69
C GLY A 9 9.50 -5.25 -5.96
N GLY A 10 8.65 -5.03 -6.95
CA GLY A 10 8.78 -5.71 -8.25
C GLY A 10 10.04 -5.35 -9.05
N THR A 11 10.66 -4.21 -8.79
CA THR A 11 11.86 -3.72 -9.51
C THR A 11 13.08 -3.51 -8.63
N GLU A 12 12.87 -3.28 -7.34
CA GLU A 12 13.90 -2.91 -6.38
C GLU A 12 13.63 -3.56 -5.03
N ILE A 13 14.67 -4.13 -4.41
CA ILE A 13 14.69 -4.55 -3.01
C ILE A 13 15.40 -3.45 -2.21
N LYS A 14 14.68 -2.78 -1.31
CA LYS A 14 15.27 -1.88 -0.32
C LYS A 14 15.56 -2.64 0.94
N TYR A 15 16.65 -2.30 1.58
CA TYR A 15 17.05 -2.95 2.82
C TYR A 15 17.63 -1.96 3.82
N SER A 16 17.57 -2.32 5.09
CA SER A 16 18.25 -1.61 6.18
C SER A 16 18.31 -2.50 7.42
N VAL A 17 19.26 -2.24 8.29
CA VAL A 17 19.21 -2.71 9.67
C VAL A 17 18.43 -1.69 10.48
N MET A 18 17.37 -2.14 11.17
CA MET A 18 16.51 -1.27 11.98
C MET A 18 16.42 -1.77 13.42
N ASP A 19 16.30 -0.83 14.36
CA ASP A 19 15.97 -1.14 15.75
C ASP A 19 14.52 -0.77 16.12
N GLU A 20 14.09 -1.10 17.33
CA GLU A 20 12.75 -0.82 17.86
C GLU A 20 12.41 0.67 17.92
N GLY A 21 13.42 1.54 17.97
CA GLY A 21 13.27 2.99 17.92
C GLY A 21 13.20 3.57 16.51
N LEU A 22 13.09 2.70 15.49
CA LEU A 22 13.10 3.06 14.06
C LEU A 22 14.41 3.67 13.57
N ASN A 23 15.51 3.56 14.34
CA ASN A 23 16.82 3.99 13.86
C ASN A 23 17.28 3.04 12.76
N ARG A 24 17.76 3.61 11.66
CA ARG A 24 18.18 2.87 10.45
C ARG A 24 19.69 3.02 10.25
N THR A 25 20.33 1.89 10.01
CA THR A 25 21.73 1.81 9.58
C THR A 25 21.85 0.91 8.36
N ASP A 26 22.96 1.02 7.65
CA ASP A 26 23.29 0.18 6.48
C ASP A 26 22.14 0.07 5.45
N ALA A 27 21.49 1.20 5.20
CA ALA A 27 20.37 1.28 4.28
C ALA A 27 20.87 1.38 2.82
N GLY A 28 20.19 0.62 1.95
CA GLY A 28 20.48 0.62 0.52
C GLY A 28 19.35 0.02 -0.30
N SER A 29 19.63 -0.14 -1.58
CA SER A 29 18.75 -0.82 -2.51
C SER A 29 19.51 -1.55 -3.59
N VAL A 30 18.92 -2.62 -4.11
CA VAL A 30 19.43 -3.40 -5.26
C VAL A 30 18.28 -3.73 -6.21
N PRO A 31 18.54 -3.96 -7.49
CA PRO A 31 17.51 -4.46 -8.40
C PRO A 31 16.93 -5.79 -7.92
N THR A 32 15.60 -5.95 -8.01
CA THR A 32 14.96 -7.23 -7.74
C THR A 32 15.25 -8.22 -8.84
N PRO A 33 15.79 -9.44 -8.54
CA PRO A 33 15.93 -10.48 -9.53
C PRO A 33 14.59 -10.81 -10.20
N GLN A 34 14.60 -10.90 -11.54
CA GLN A 34 13.40 -11.15 -12.34
C GLN A 34 13.35 -12.56 -12.92
N ASP A 35 14.42 -13.32 -12.76
CA ASP A 35 14.64 -14.61 -13.43
C ASP A 35 14.20 -15.81 -12.59
N THR A 36 14.74 -15.98 -11.38
CA THR A 36 14.50 -17.18 -10.57
C THR A 36 14.34 -16.87 -9.07
N GLN A 37 13.60 -17.75 -8.37
CA GLN A 37 13.51 -17.70 -6.91
C GLN A 37 14.87 -17.93 -6.25
N GLU A 38 15.74 -18.80 -6.82
CA GLU A 38 17.06 -19.07 -6.27
C GLU A 38 17.92 -17.80 -6.28
N HIS A 39 17.95 -17.06 -7.38
CA HIS A 39 18.67 -15.79 -7.47
C HIS A 39 18.09 -14.74 -6.47
N PHE A 40 16.78 -14.73 -6.28
CA PHE A 40 16.15 -13.89 -5.25
C PHE A 40 16.64 -14.26 -3.84
N LEU A 41 16.67 -15.55 -3.49
CA LEU A 41 17.16 -16.02 -2.19
C LEU A 41 18.64 -15.72 -1.98
N ASP A 42 19.46 -15.89 -3.00
CA ASP A 42 20.90 -15.55 -2.98
C ASP A 42 21.13 -14.07 -2.77
N THR A 43 20.31 -13.22 -3.41
CA THR A 43 20.36 -11.76 -3.23
C THR A 43 20.05 -11.37 -1.80
N LEU A 44 18.97 -11.94 -1.20
CA LEU A 44 18.63 -11.66 0.20
C LEU A 44 19.74 -12.13 1.15
N TYR A 45 20.32 -13.32 0.90
CA TYR A 45 21.41 -13.84 1.71
C TYR A 45 22.66 -12.96 1.62
N ALA A 46 23.04 -12.51 0.43
CA ALA A 46 24.18 -11.62 0.24
C ALA A 46 24.05 -10.29 1.00
N LEU A 47 22.82 -9.75 1.07
CA LEU A 47 22.53 -8.53 1.83
C LEU A 47 22.48 -8.76 3.35
N TYR A 48 21.98 -9.93 3.78
CA TYR A 48 21.86 -10.29 5.19
C TYR A 48 23.20 -10.73 5.82
N SER A 49 24.00 -11.51 5.10
CA SER A 49 25.17 -12.23 5.66
C SER A 49 26.22 -11.34 6.34
N PRO A 50 26.49 -10.08 5.93
CA PRO A 50 27.38 -9.19 6.66
C PRO A 50 26.86 -8.78 8.05
N HIS A 51 25.55 -8.85 8.25
CA HIS A 51 24.84 -8.39 9.47
C HIS A 51 24.38 -9.53 10.39
N ARG A 52 24.64 -10.79 10.02
CA ARG A 52 24.10 -11.98 10.70
C ARG A 52 24.36 -12.03 12.20
N ASP A 53 25.51 -11.49 12.64
CA ASP A 53 25.93 -11.52 14.05
C ASP A 53 25.39 -10.33 14.87
N GLU A 54 24.80 -9.33 14.23
CA GLU A 54 24.25 -8.13 14.88
C GLU A 54 22.71 -8.09 14.89
N VAL A 55 22.03 -8.85 14.04
CA VAL A 55 20.57 -8.83 13.90
C VAL A 55 19.95 -10.10 14.46
N SER A 56 18.79 -9.96 15.08
CA SER A 56 18.05 -11.08 15.69
C SER A 56 17.21 -11.88 14.68
N GLY A 57 17.05 -11.37 13.45
CA GLY A 57 16.27 -12.00 12.41
C GLY A 57 16.00 -11.06 11.23
N ILE A 58 15.12 -11.53 10.35
CA ILE A 58 14.72 -10.83 9.13
C ILE A 58 13.23 -10.51 9.19
N ALA A 59 12.87 -9.26 8.85
CA ALA A 59 11.51 -8.83 8.58
C ALA A 59 11.38 -8.39 7.12
N MET A 60 10.36 -8.88 6.40
CA MET A 60 10.20 -8.60 4.98
C MET A 60 8.77 -8.16 4.63
N ALA A 61 8.65 -7.06 3.91
CA ALA A 61 7.45 -6.74 3.15
C ALA A 61 7.59 -7.32 1.75
N LEU A 62 6.54 -8.02 1.28
CA LEU A 62 6.51 -8.71 -0.02
C LEU A 62 5.25 -8.35 -0.80
N PRO A 63 5.30 -8.26 -2.13
CA PRO A 63 4.09 -8.17 -2.95
C PRO A 63 3.31 -9.49 -2.93
N GLY A 64 2.00 -9.39 -3.16
CA GLY A 64 1.11 -10.54 -3.33
C GLY A 64 0.44 -11.03 -2.04
N PHE A 65 -0.08 -12.26 -2.07
CA PHE A 65 -0.87 -12.82 -0.97
C PHE A 65 0.02 -13.67 -0.07
N VAL A 66 0.32 -13.15 1.12
CA VAL A 66 1.28 -13.72 2.06
C VAL A 66 0.55 -14.25 3.31
N ASP A 67 0.58 -15.54 3.54
CA ASP A 67 0.20 -16.13 4.83
C ASP A 67 1.32 -15.87 5.86
N THR A 68 1.11 -14.86 6.69
CA THR A 68 2.10 -14.40 7.66
C THR A 68 2.37 -15.41 8.79
N ARG A 69 1.50 -16.44 8.98
CA ARG A 69 1.66 -17.47 9.99
C ARG A 69 2.63 -18.56 9.54
N THR A 70 2.58 -18.92 8.25
CA THR A 70 3.35 -20.03 7.70
C THR A 70 4.50 -19.58 6.82
N GLY A 71 4.45 -18.36 6.30
CA GLY A 71 5.37 -17.84 5.29
C GLY A 71 5.07 -18.33 3.87
N PHE A 72 3.88 -18.93 3.64
CA PHE A 72 3.42 -19.36 2.32
C PHE A 72 2.94 -18.15 1.49
N VAL A 73 3.35 -18.09 0.25
CA VAL A 73 2.93 -17.07 -0.72
C VAL A 73 2.03 -17.73 -1.76
N SER A 74 0.72 -17.52 -1.65
CA SER A 74 -0.24 -18.14 -2.58
C SER A 74 -0.25 -17.45 -3.95
N ASN A 75 0.09 -16.17 -4.00
CA ASN A 75 0.30 -15.39 -5.22
C ASN A 75 1.47 -14.43 -4.98
N GLY A 76 2.50 -14.49 -5.81
CA GLY A 76 3.71 -13.68 -5.69
C GLY A 76 3.59 -12.24 -6.18
N GLY A 77 2.41 -11.82 -6.65
CA GLY A 77 2.22 -10.47 -7.18
C GLY A 77 3.17 -10.19 -8.34
N ALA A 78 4.01 -9.19 -8.19
CA ALA A 78 5.04 -8.84 -9.19
C ALA A 78 6.16 -9.90 -9.33
N LEU A 79 6.28 -10.82 -8.36
CA LEU A 79 7.35 -11.83 -8.31
C LEU A 79 6.73 -13.23 -8.44
N LEU A 80 6.26 -13.55 -9.66
CA LEU A 80 5.48 -14.77 -9.93
C LEU A 80 6.21 -16.07 -9.56
N TYR A 81 7.55 -16.09 -9.55
CA TYR A 81 8.34 -17.25 -9.15
C TYR A 81 8.17 -17.62 -7.66
N ASN A 82 7.61 -16.72 -6.85
CA ASN A 82 7.26 -16.99 -5.45
C ASN A 82 5.86 -17.60 -5.29
N THR A 83 5.07 -17.68 -6.35
CA THR A 83 3.69 -18.20 -6.28
C THR A 83 3.67 -19.69 -5.91
N GLY A 84 2.85 -20.04 -4.92
CA GLY A 84 2.70 -21.41 -4.45
C GLY A 84 3.88 -21.95 -3.65
N THR A 85 4.74 -21.08 -3.09
CA THR A 85 5.96 -21.51 -2.39
C THR A 85 6.00 -21.03 -0.93
N GLN A 86 6.80 -21.73 -0.10
CA GLN A 86 7.06 -21.42 1.31
C GLN A 86 8.22 -20.42 1.46
N VAL A 87 8.04 -19.20 0.94
CA VAL A 87 9.10 -18.16 0.91
C VAL A 87 9.70 -17.94 2.29
N GLY A 88 8.88 -17.86 3.34
CA GLY A 88 9.37 -17.66 4.70
C GLY A 88 10.28 -18.80 5.18
N GLN A 89 9.97 -20.06 4.83
CA GLN A 89 10.81 -21.21 5.14
C GLN A 89 12.10 -21.19 4.33
N LEU A 90 12.01 -20.93 3.03
CA LEU A 90 13.18 -20.88 2.13
C LEU A 90 14.20 -19.82 2.58
N VAL A 91 13.73 -18.61 2.94
CA VAL A 91 14.62 -17.57 3.48
C VAL A 91 15.20 -17.97 4.83
N ARG A 92 14.40 -18.58 5.72
CA ARG A 92 14.88 -19.07 7.02
C ARG A 92 15.96 -20.14 6.86
N GLU A 93 15.79 -21.09 5.95
CA GLU A 93 16.77 -22.12 5.67
C GLU A 93 18.06 -21.56 5.06
N ARG A 94 17.94 -20.56 4.14
CA ARG A 94 19.09 -19.91 3.50
C ARG A 94 19.89 -19.04 4.47
N CYS A 95 19.20 -18.30 5.36
CA CYS A 95 19.83 -17.31 6.24
C CYS A 95 20.14 -17.86 7.65
N GLY A 96 19.51 -18.95 8.06
CA GLY A 96 19.71 -19.57 9.39
C GLY A 96 19.18 -18.74 10.56
N CYS A 97 18.18 -17.87 10.33
CA CYS A 97 17.62 -16.98 11.35
C CYS A 97 16.08 -16.93 11.30
N PRO A 98 15.41 -16.41 12.34
CA PRO A 98 13.97 -16.17 12.32
C PRO A 98 13.59 -15.20 11.18
N VAL A 99 12.45 -15.47 10.51
CA VAL A 99 11.94 -14.66 9.39
C VAL A 99 10.47 -14.35 9.61
N THR A 100 10.12 -13.08 9.51
CA THR A 100 8.73 -12.60 9.53
C THR A 100 8.40 -11.97 8.17
N LEU A 101 7.25 -12.31 7.61
CA LEU A 101 6.76 -11.78 6.35
C LEU A 101 5.48 -10.99 6.57
N GLU A 102 5.28 -9.93 5.79
CA GLU A 102 4.01 -9.23 5.65
C GLU A 102 3.80 -8.84 4.18
N ASN A 103 2.54 -8.66 3.76
CA ASN A 103 2.26 -8.03 2.47
C ASN A 103 2.67 -6.55 2.50
N ASP A 104 3.16 -6.00 1.39
CA ASP A 104 3.67 -4.63 1.26
C ASP A 104 2.63 -3.55 1.64
N GLY A 105 1.42 -3.65 1.09
CA GLY A 105 0.34 -2.70 1.42
C GLY A 105 -0.11 -2.81 2.89
N LYS A 106 -0.16 -4.02 3.43
CA LYS A 106 -0.49 -4.27 4.84
C LYS A 106 0.63 -3.80 5.78
N ALA A 107 1.88 -3.96 5.37
CA ALA A 107 3.02 -3.39 6.08
C ALA A 107 2.93 -1.86 6.16
N ALA A 108 2.63 -1.18 5.03
CA ALA A 108 2.41 0.26 5.05
C ALA A 108 1.28 0.67 6.01
N ALA A 109 0.17 -0.08 6.02
CA ALA A 109 -0.94 0.19 6.95
C ALA A 109 -0.53 -0.02 8.41
N LEU A 110 0.28 -1.03 8.70
CA LEU A 110 0.80 -1.30 10.05
C LEU A 110 1.75 -0.18 10.52
N ALA A 111 2.60 0.34 9.64
CA ALA A 111 3.45 1.50 9.94
C ALA A 111 2.62 2.73 10.34
N GLU A 112 1.58 3.04 9.56
CA GLU A 112 0.70 4.18 9.85
C GLU A 112 -0.10 4.00 11.15
N LEU A 113 -0.49 2.78 11.48
CA LEU A 113 -1.18 2.46 12.73
C LEU A 113 -0.26 2.61 13.94
N GLN A 114 0.97 2.11 13.86
CA GLN A 114 1.87 2.02 15.01
C GLN A 114 2.62 3.33 15.29
N ALA A 115 3.03 4.04 14.26
CA ALA A 115 3.88 5.22 14.39
C ALA A 115 3.54 6.38 13.43
N GLY A 116 2.43 6.28 12.69
CA GLY A 116 2.07 7.24 11.65
C GLY A 116 0.75 7.96 11.88
N ALA A 117 0.09 8.31 10.78
CA ALA A 117 -1.13 9.14 10.75
C ALA A 117 -2.36 8.48 11.39
N LEU A 118 -2.33 7.16 11.61
CA LEU A 118 -3.43 6.38 12.16
C LEU A 118 -3.21 5.95 13.62
N GLN A 119 -2.20 6.50 14.30
CA GLN A 119 -1.98 6.21 15.72
C GLN A 119 -3.23 6.51 16.55
N GLY A 120 -3.61 5.54 17.39
CA GLY A 120 -4.77 5.65 18.28
C GLY A 120 -6.12 5.41 17.62
N CYS A 121 -6.19 5.24 16.29
CA CYS A 121 -7.44 4.89 15.62
C CYS A 121 -7.85 3.45 15.95
N CYS A 122 -9.14 3.27 16.24
CA CYS A 122 -9.76 1.97 16.39
C CYS A 122 -10.07 1.35 15.01
N ASN A 123 -10.74 2.12 14.15
CA ASN A 123 -11.08 1.70 12.79
C ASN A 123 -10.51 2.72 11.79
N ALA A 124 -9.71 2.25 10.85
CA ALA A 124 -9.07 3.11 9.85
C ALA A 124 -8.72 2.31 8.59
N ALA A 125 -8.27 3.00 7.56
CA ALA A 125 -7.73 2.35 6.36
C ALA A 125 -6.58 3.15 5.76
N VAL A 126 -5.75 2.46 4.98
CA VAL A 126 -4.67 3.07 4.18
C VAL A 126 -4.90 2.75 2.73
N PHE A 127 -4.85 3.75 1.86
CA PHE A 127 -4.78 3.60 0.41
C PHE A 127 -3.41 4.03 -0.10
N ILE A 128 -2.64 3.08 -0.61
CA ILE A 128 -1.35 3.34 -1.29
C ILE A 128 -1.61 3.43 -2.79
N ILE A 129 -1.66 4.65 -3.30
CA ILE A 129 -1.97 4.94 -4.71
C ILE A 129 -0.67 4.92 -5.52
N GLY A 130 -0.46 3.85 -6.25
CA GLY A 130 0.69 3.60 -7.11
C GLY A 130 0.28 3.16 -8.50
N THR A 131 0.95 2.14 -9.07
CA THR A 131 0.56 1.47 -10.32
C THR A 131 -0.81 0.80 -10.19
N GLY A 132 -1.10 0.23 -9.03
CA GLY A 132 -2.42 -0.19 -8.56
C GLY A 132 -2.81 0.57 -7.29
N VAL A 133 -3.68 -0.03 -6.48
CA VAL A 133 -4.07 0.47 -5.16
C VAL A 133 -3.84 -0.61 -4.12
N GLY A 134 -2.77 -0.46 -3.35
CA GLY A 134 -2.48 -1.29 -2.18
C GLY A 134 -3.02 -0.65 -0.89
N GLY A 135 -2.72 -1.30 0.24
CA GLY A 135 -3.03 -0.76 1.56
C GLY A 135 -3.50 -1.81 2.55
N GLY A 136 -4.24 -1.37 3.56
CA GLY A 136 -4.78 -2.27 4.58
C GLY A 136 -5.94 -1.65 5.34
N ILE A 137 -6.66 -2.51 6.03
CA ILE A 137 -7.79 -2.18 6.88
C ILE A 137 -7.39 -2.38 8.33
N ILE A 138 -7.70 -1.43 9.17
CA ILE A 138 -7.58 -1.51 10.63
C ILE A 138 -8.99 -1.62 11.21
N ALA A 139 -9.22 -2.61 12.06
CA ALA A 139 -10.44 -2.74 12.82
C ALA A 139 -10.11 -3.14 14.27
N ASN A 140 -10.77 -2.50 15.22
CA ASN A 140 -10.51 -2.68 16.66
C ASN A 140 -9.02 -2.49 17.03
N GLY A 141 -8.36 -1.51 16.42
CA GLY A 141 -6.95 -1.20 16.66
C GLY A 141 -5.97 -2.25 16.12
N GLN A 142 -6.41 -3.14 15.24
CA GLN A 142 -5.59 -4.22 14.68
C GLN A 142 -5.68 -4.27 13.15
N LEU A 143 -4.57 -4.61 12.51
CA LEU A 143 -4.54 -4.86 11.07
C LEU A 143 -5.37 -6.10 10.70
N VAL A 144 -6.33 -5.94 9.82
CA VAL A 144 -7.19 -7.02 9.30
C VAL A 144 -6.47 -7.73 8.16
N ARG A 145 -6.07 -8.98 8.40
CA ARG A 145 -5.44 -9.82 7.36
C ARG A 145 -6.44 -10.72 6.64
N GLY A 146 -7.55 -11.07 7.31
CA GLY A 146 -8.50 -12.08 6.86
C GLY A 146 -7.97 -13.50 7.03
N ILE A 147 -8.85 -14.48 6.82
CA ILE A 147 -8.48 -15.91 6.98
C ILE A 147 -7.59 -16.40 5.82
N HIS A 148 -7.70 -15.78 4.65
CA HIS A 148 -6.92 -16.08 3.44
C HIS A 148 -5.83 -15.03 3.17
N PHE A 149 -5.60 -14.09 4.09
CA PHE A 149 -4.63 -13.00 3.98
C PHE A 149 -4.86 -12.02 2.83
N THR A 150 -6.10 -11.96 2.32
CA THR A 150 -6.50 -11.08 1.20
C THR A 150 -7.38 -9.90 1.60
N ALA A 151 -7.61 -9.68 2.90
CA ALA A 151 -8.35 -8.50 3.33
C ALA A 151 -7.57 -7.22 2.97
N GLY A 152 -8.28 -6.21 2.46
CA GLY A 152 -7.65 -4.95 2.04
C GLY A 152 -6.96 -4.99 0.67
N GLU A 153 -7.16 -6.05 -0.12
CA GLU A 153 -6.68 -6.12 -1.51
C GLU A 153 -7.55 -5.23 -2.41
N TYR A 154 -7.43 -3.93 -2.23
CA TYR A 154 -8.27 -2.92 -2.88
C TYR A 154 -8.22 -2.95 -4.41
N SER A 155 -7.08 -3.35 -4.99
CA SER A 155 -6.93 -3.45 -6.44
C SER A 155 -8.01 -4.31 -7.11
N PHE A 156 -8.56 -5.30 -6.38
CA PHE A 156 -9.57 -6.23 -6.88
C PHE A 156 -11.02 -5.78 -6.64
N VAL A 157 -11.24 -4.70 -5.92
CA VAL A 157 -12.59 -4.17 -5.68
C VAL A 157 -13.20 -3.73 -7.00
N ASN A 158 -14.35 -4.32 -7.36
CA ASN A 158 -15.10 -3.89 -8.52
C ASN A 158 -15.82 -2.57 -8.25
N THR A 159 -15.77 -1.64 -9.19
CA THR A 159 -16.35 -0.30 -9.08
C THR A 159 -17.61 -0.11 -9.92
N ASN A 160 -18.00 -1.12 -10.72
CA ASN A 160 -19.19 -1.08 -11.56
C ASN A 160 -19.76 -2.50 -11.74
N ALA A 161 -20.90 -2.77 -11.11
CA ALA A 161 -21.54 -4.07 -11.14
C ALA A 161 -22.09 -4.45 -12.54
N ASP A 162 -22.48 -3.47 -13.35
CA ASP A 162 -23.04 -3.71 -14.69
C ASP A 162 -21.97 -4.15 -15.70
N GLU A 163 -20.69 -3.99 -15.36
CA GLU A 163 -19.55 -4.35 -16.19
C GLU A 163 -18.59 -5.27 -15.40
N TRP A 164 -19.12 -6.32 -14.77
CA TRP A 164 -18.34 -7.22 -13.93
C TRP A 164 -17.14 -7.86 -14.64
N GLU A 165 -17.32 -8.28 -15.89
CA GLU A 165 -16.26 -8.93 -16.70
C GLU A 165 -15.20 -7.93 -17.18
N ASN A 166 -15.47 -6.64 -17.12
CA ASN A 166 -14.53 -5.60 -17.52
C ASN A 166 -13.53 -5.31 -16.39
N THR A 167 -12.34 -5.92 -16.45
CA THR A 167 -11.27 -5.70 -15.46
C THR A 167 -10.83 -4.25 -15.35
N GLY A 168 -11.10 -3.42 -16.38
CA GLY A 168 -10.90 -1.97 -16.31
C GLY A 168 -11.81 -1.23 -15.32
N LYS A 169 -12.80 -1.94 -14.73
CA LYS A 169 -13.71 -1.39 -13.70
C LYS A 169 -13.32 -1.78 -12.28
N THR A 170 -12.12 -2.25 -12.07
CA THR A 170 -11.58 -2.47 -10.72
C THR A 170 -11.01 -1.19 -10.12
N MET A 171 -10.86 -1.16 -8.79
CA MET A 171 -10.27 -0.02 -8.11
C MET A 171 -8.82 0.25 -8.57
N ALA A 172 -8.04 -0.79 -8.92
CA ALA A 172 -6.73 -0.64 -9.55
C ALA A 172 -6.79 0.21 -10.82
N CYS A 173 -7.81 -0.04 -11.66
CA CYS A 173 -7.97 0.64 -12.94
C CYS A 173 -8.77 1.95 -12.85
N GLN A 174 -9.34 2.32 -11.71
CA GLN A 174 -10.10 3.56 -11.54
C GLN A 174 -9.42 4.55 -10.57
N CYS A 175 -8.60 4.05 -9.64
CA CYS A 175 -8.05 4.84 -8.54
C CYS A 175 -6.51 4.84 -8.49
N SER A 176 -5.81 4.30 -9.51
CA SER A 176 -4.35 4.27 -9.56
C SER A 176 -3.74 5.49 -10.26
N THR A 177 -2.47 5.77 -9.96
CA THR A 177 -1.70 6.80 -10.68
C THR A 177 -1.60 6.45 -12.17
N THR A 178 -1.46 5.18 -12.52
CA THR A 178 -1.43 4.72 -13.91
C THR A 178 -2.67 5.17 -14.66
N ASN A 179 -3.85 4.97 -14.05
CA ASN A 179 -5.11 5.36 -14.69
C ASN A 179 -5.32 6.88 -14.75
N LEU A 180 -4.93 7.60 -13.69
CA LEU A 180 -4.91 9.07 -13.71
C LEU A 180 -4.18 9.61 -14.95
N LEU A 181 -2.98 9.06 -15.20
CA LEU A 181 -2.16 9.47 -16.35
C LEU A 181 -2.76 9.02 -17.69
N GLN A 182 -3.39 7.85 -17.76
CA GLN A 182 -4.09 7.39 -18.96
C GLN A 182 -5.27 8.31 -19.30
N TRP A 183 -6.08 8.69 -18.32
CA TRP A 183 -7.18 9.62 -18.53
C TRP A 183 -6.71 10.99 -19.00
N TYR A 184 -5.61 11.48 -18.43
CA TYR A 184 -5.06 12.77 -18.84
C TYR A 184 -4.47 12.72 -20.26
N ARG A 185 -3.74 11.64 -20.64
CA ARG A 185 -3.32 11.44 -22.03
C ARG A 185 -4.50 11.43 -22.99
N ALA A 186 -5.52 10.65 -22.69
CA ALA A 186 -6.72 10.56 -23.51
C ALA A 186 -7.42 11.92 -23.65
N ARG A 187 -7.53 12.68 -22.54
CA ARG A 187 -8.16 14.01 -22.53
C ARG A 187 -7.39 15.02 -23.36
N ARG A 188 -6.05 14.87 -23.44
CA ARG A 188 -5.14 15.70 -24.22
C ARG A 188 -4.99 15.23 -25.68
N GLY A 189 -5.62 14.12 -26.07
CA GLY A 189 -5.42 13.51 -27.40
C GLY A 189 -3.99 12.98 -27.62
N LEU A 190 -3.27 12.64 -26.55
CA LEU A 190 -1.92 12.09 -26.62
C LEU A 190 -1.95 10.58 -26.82
N PRO A 191 -0.90 9.97 -27.44
CA PRO A 191 -0.74 8.53 -27.49
C PRO A 191 -0.79 7.91 -26.09
N ALA A 192 -1.33 6.68 -25.99
CA ALA A 192 -1.46 5.99 -24.70
C ALA A 192 -0.11 5.71 -24.02
N ASP A 193 0.95 5.54 -24.80
CA ASP A 193 2.34 5.31 -24.39
C ASP A 193 3.18 6.58 -24.29
N ALA A 194 2.62 7.76 -24.52
CA ALA A 194 3.34 9.02 -24.41
C ALA A 194 4.02 9.13 -23.04
N PRO A 195 5.33 9.45 -22.96
CA PRO A 195 6.04 9.56 -21.69
C PRO A 195 5.38 10.60 -20.78
N MET A 196 4.94 10.17 -19.60
CA MET A 196 4.30 11.05 -18.62
C MET A 196 4.36 10.43 -17.23
N ASN A 197 4.59 11.26 -16.22
CA ASN A 197 4.61 10.84 -14.82
C ASN A 197 3.71 11.73 -13.96
N GLY A 198 3.51 11.33 -12.70
CA GLY A 198 2.64 12.04 -11.77
C GLY A 198 3.08 13.48 -11.51
N ARG A 199 4.38 13.78 -11.51
CA ARG A 199 4.89 15.15 -11.33
C ARG A 199 4.43 16.05 -12.46
N GLN A 200 4.63 15.65 -13.71
CA GLN A 200 4.21 16.41 -14.89
C GLN A 200 2.70 16.66 -14.90
N PHE A 201 1.90 15.67 -14.49
CA PHE A 201 0.45 15.85 -14.34
C PHE A 201 0.11 16.92 -13.30
N PHE A 202 0.73 16.84 -12.11
CA PHE A 202 0.46 17.83 -11.06
C PHE A 202 1.06 19.21 -11.34
N ASP A 203 2.13 19.31 -12.11
CA ASP A 203 2.63 20.61 -12.61
C ASP A 203 1.56 21.30 -13.48
N ALA A 204 0.92 20.57 -14.40
CA ALA A 204 -0.17 21.07 -15.24
C ALA A 204 -1.42 21.42 -14.40
N ALA A 205 -1.81 20.56 -13.46
CA ALA A 205 -2.96 20.80 -12.59
C ALA A 205 -2.75 22.02 -11.67
N ASN A 206 -1.56 22.18 -11.10
CA ASN A 206 -1.19 23.35 -10.29
C ASN A 206 -1.10 24.64 -11.11
N ALA A 207 -0.77 24.55 -12.40
CA ALA A 207 -0.82 25.68 -13.33
C ALA A 207 -2.26 26.04 -13.73
N GLY A 208 -3.26 25.28 -13.32
CA GLY A 208 -4.67 25.55 -13.61
C GLY A 208 -5.14 25.05 -14.98
N GLU A 209 -4.41 24.10 -15.60
CA GLU A 209 -4.80 23.54 -16.89
C GLU A 209 -6.18 22.85 -16.79
N PRO A 210 -7.19 23.27 -17.59
CA PRO A 210 -8.56 22.78 -17.46
C PRO A 210 -8.69 21.26 -17.61
N GLU A 211 -7.96 20.66 -18.55
CA GLU A 211 -7.96 19.23 -18.81
C GLU A 211 -7.39 18.42 -17.63
N ALA A 212 -6.32 18.95 -17.00
CA ALA A 212 -5.73 18.32 -15.81
C ALA A 212 -6.67 18.41 -14.62
N LEU A 213 -7.33 19.56 -14.41
CA LEU A 213 -8.29 19.75 -13.32
C LEU A 213 -9.54 18.88 -13.49
N GLU A 214 -10.07 18.75 -14.72
CA GLU A 214 -11.19 17.85 -15.03
C GLU A 214 -10.84 16.39 -14.71
N VAL A 215 -9.65 15.95 -15.12
CA VAL A 215 -9.18 14.59 -14.85
C VAL A 215 -8.93 14.36 -13.37
N LEU A 216 -8.37 15.34 -12.67
CA LEU A 216 -8.17 15.28 -11.22
C LEU A 216 -9.50 15.14 -10.47
N GLU A 217 -10.52 15.92 -10.87
CA GLU A 217 -11.87 15.86 -10.29
C GLU A 217 -12.49 14.46 -10.44
N ARG A 218 -12.42 13.91 -11.65
CA ARG A 218 -12.88 12.55 -11.95
C ARG A 218 -12.16 11.51 -11.11
N PHE A 219 -10.84 11.62 -11.00
CA PHE A 219 -10.00 10.72 -10.20
C PHE A 219 -10.35 10.80 -8.72
N CYS A 220 -10.44 12.02 -8.18
CA CYS A 220 -10.84 12.24 -6.79
C CYS A 220 -12.24 11.69 -6.50
N LYS A 221 -13.18 11.77 -7.45
CA LYS A 221 -14.51 11.17 -7.30
C LYS A 221 -14.44 9.65 -7.19
N ALA A 222 -13.63 9.00 -8.03
CA ALA A 222 -13.46 7.54 -7.97
C ALA A 222 -12.89 7.11 -6.60
N VAL A 223 -11.85 7.79 -6.10
CA VAL A 223 -11.25 7.52 -4.77
C VAL A 223 -12.23 7.84 -3.65
N ALA A 224 -12.91 9.00 -3.70
CA ALA A 224 -13.86 9.44 -2.66
C ALA A 224 -15.02 8.45 -2.46
N VAL A 225 -15.52 7.85 -3.56
CA VAL A 225 -16.56 6.80 -3.47
C VAL A 225 -16.04 5.59 -2.70
N GLN A 226 -14.77 5.20 -2.86
CA GLN A 226 -14.20 4.08 -2.10
C GLN A 226 -14.00 4.44 -0.63
N VAL A 227 -13.62 5.66 -0.31
CA VAL A 227 -13.59 6.15 1.08
C VAL A 227 -14.98 6.11 1.68
N TYR A 228 -16.01 6.57 0.95
CA TYR A 228 -17.41 6.47 1.38
C TYR A 228 -17.84 5.03 1.65
N ASN A 229 -17.48 4.10 0.77
CA ASN A 229 -17.81 2.68 0.96
C ASN A 229 -17.18 2.12 2.25
N LEU A 230 -15.92 2.45 2.54
CA LEU A 230 -15.27 2.05 3.80
C LEU A 230 -15.90 2.72 5.02
N THR A 231 -16.31 3.99 4.91
CA THR A 231 -17.06 4.69 5.97
C THR A 231 -18.32 3.92 6.36
N VAL A 232 -19.08 3.48 5.36
CA VAL A 232 -20.36 2.78 5.61
C VAL A 232 -20.16 1.33 6.07
N LEU A 233 -19.13 0.65 5.56
CA LEU A 233 -18.90 -0.78 5.86
C LEU A 233 -18.19 -1.02 7.19
N LEU A 234 -17.30 -0.11 7.59
CA LEU A 234 -16.37 -0.33 8.70
C LEU A 234 -16.39 0.78 9.74
N ASP A 235 -17.15 1.86 9.51
CA ASP A 235 -17.20 3.05 10.39
C ASP A 235 -15.78 3.55 10.71
N VAL A 236 -15.01 3.85 9.66
CA VAL A 236 -13.60 4.25 9.80
C VAL A 236 -13.48 5.72 10.23
N GLU A 237 -12.63 5.98 11.21
CA GLU A 237 -12.29 7.33 11.70
C GLU A 237 -11.47 8.09 10.65
N LYS A 238 -10.44 7.41 10.09
CA LYS A 238 -9.52 8.00 9.12
C LYS A 238 -9.24 7.08 7.95
N VAL A 239 -9.02 7.68 6.78
CA VAL A 239 -8.36 7.02 5.64
C VAL A 239 -7.09 7.79 5.31
N ALA A 240 -5.94 7.13 5.46
CA ALA A 240 -4.64 7.69 5.10
C ALA A 240 -4.31 7.40 3.64
N ILE A 241 -3.91 8.44 2.90
CA ILE A 241 -3.56 8.37 1.48
C ILE A 241 -2.04 8.39 1.33
N GLY A 242 -1.48 7.32 0.79
CA GLY A 242 -0.06 7.15 0.51
C GLY A 242 0.23 6.94 -0.98
N GLY A 243 1.49 6.66 -1.29
CA GLY A 243 1.98 6.47 -2.65
C GLY A 243 2.58 7.74 -3.26
N GLY A 244 3.11 7.62 -4.48
CA GLY A 244 3.96 8.66 -5.08
C GLY A 244 3.29 10.02 -5.29
N ILE A 245 1.97 10.04 -5.49
CA ILE A 245 1.21 11.28 -5.71
C ILE A 245 0.61 11.88 -4.44
N SER A 246 0.65 11.17 -3.30
CA SER A 246 0.00 11.61 -2.06
C SER A 246 0.62 12.86 -1.43
N LYS A 247 1.86 13.21 -1.82
CA LYS A 247 2.55 14.42 -1.37
C LYS A 247 2.05 15.71 -2.04
N GLN A 248 1.14 15.59 -3.00
CA GLN A 248 0.57 16.74 -3.71
C GLN A 248 -0.59 17.35 -2.91
N PRO A 249 -0.47 18.58 -2.35
CA PRO A 249 -1.55 19.21 -1.58
C PRO A 249 -2.84 19.30 -2.37
N LEU A 250 -2.75 19.66 -3.68
CA LEU A 250 -3.90 19.75 -4.57
C LEU A 250 -4.70 18.45 -4.66
N LEU A 251 -4.04 17.27 -4.59
CA LEU A 251 -4.73 15.98 -4.57
C LEU A 251 -5.60 15.83 -3.31
N LEU A 252 -5.00 16.05 -2.14
CA LEU A 252 -5.69 15.85 -0.86
C LEU A 252 -6.84 16.86 -0.68
N ASP A 253 -6.62 18.12 -1.04
CA ASP A 253 -7.64 19.16 -0.94
C ASP A 253 -8.81 18.89 -1.91
N SER A 254 -8.49 18.49 -3.16
CA SER A 254 -9.51 18.09 -4.13
C SER A 254 -10.27 16.85 -3.65
N LEU A 255 -9.59 15.84 -3.11
CA LEU A 255 -10.21 14.62 -2.62
C LEU A 255 -11.17 14.91 -1.43
N ARG A 256 -10.74 15.72 -0.46
CA ARG A 256 -11.57 16.15 0.68
C ARG A 256 -12.80 16.91 0.22
N ARG A 257 -12.63 17.86 -0.69
CA ARG A 257 -13.73 18.65 -1.28
C ARG A 257 -14.72 17.74 -2.00
N VAL A 258 -14.25 16.83 -2.85
CA VAL A 258 -15.09 15.90 -3.60
C VAL A 258 -15.81 14.94 -2.65
N TYR A 259 -15.12 14.41 -1.64
CA TYR A 259 -15.72 13.54 -0.63
C TYR A 259 -16.85 14.23 0.13
N ALA A 260 -16.64 15.48 0.57
CA ALA A 260 -17.69 16.29 1.18
C ALA A 260 -18.87 16.51 0.22
N GLY A 261 -18.60 16.70 -1.07
CA GLY A 261 -19.61 16.85 -2.12
C GLY A 261 -20.49 15.60 -2.32
N LEU A 262 -19.98 14.38 -2.06
CA LEU A 262 -20.80 13.16 -2.12
C LEU A 262 -21.93 13.19 -1.11
N PHE A 263 -21.70 13.69 0.08
CA PHE A 263 -22.76 13.86 1.10
C PHE A 263 -23.72 14.99 0.73
N ALA A 264 -23.20 16.12 0.27
CA ALA A 264 -24.02 17.25 -0.12
C ALA A 264 -24.97 16.89 -1.27
N SER A 265 -24.54 16.07 -2.24
CA SER A 265 -25.38 15.60 -3.36
C SER A 265 -26.56 14.72 -2.94
N ARG A 266 -26.54 14.17 -1.71
CA ARG A 266 -27.60 13.34 -1.11
C ARG A 266 -28.21 13.98 0.13
N GLY A 267 -27.89 15.26 0.40
CA GLY A 267 -28.09 15.95 1.69
C GLY A 267 -29.51 15.99 2.21
N ASP A 268 -30.51 15.99 1.33
CA ASP A 268 -31.94 16.03 1.72
C ASP A 268 -32.52 14.62 1.96
N SER A 269 -31.72 13.58 1.80
CA SER A 269 -32.17 12.21 2.07
C SER A 269 -32.20 11.94 3.57
N PRO A 270 -33.36 11.61 4.17
CA PRO A 270 -33.45 11.27 5.58
C PRO A 270 -32.61 10.05 5.97
N TYR A 271 -32.26 9.20 4.99
CA TYR A 271 -31.41 8.01 5.20
C TYR A 271 -29.91 8.35 5.34
N MET A 272 -29.51 9.58 5.06
CA MET A 272 -28.12 10.03 5.23
C MET A 272 -27.88 10.68 6.60
N ILE A 273 -28.94 10.93 7.37
CA ILE A 273 -28.82 11.55 8.70
C ILE A 273 -28.06 10.60 9.64
N GLY A 274 -27.01 11.14 10.27
CA GLY A 274 -26.19 10.39 11.23
C GLY A 274 -25.09 9.52 10.62
N LEU A 275 -24.94 9.45 9.28
CA LEU A 275 -23.76 8.82 8.70
C LEU A 275 -22.50 9.60 9.05
N PRO A 276 -21.47 8.94 9.61
CA PRO A 276 -20.22 9.59 9.97
C PRO A 276 -19.49 10.09 8.72
N ARG A 277 -18.52 10.97 8.95
CA ARG A 277 -17.60 11.45 7.90
C ARG A 277 -16.19 11.08 8.28
N THR A 278 -15.59 10.26 7.45
CA THR A 278 -14.20 9.85 7.60
C THR A 278 -13.26 11.03 7.34
N GLU A 279 -12.27 11.19 8.18
CA GLU A 279 -11.17 12.13 7.95
C GLU A 279 -10.20 11.56 6.90
N ILE A 280 -9.88 12.35 5.88
CA ILE A 280 -8.89 11.98 4.86
C ILE A 280 -7.57 12.68 5.19
N VAL A 281 -6.53 11.88 5.48
CA VAL A 281 -5.22 12.38 5.90
C VAL A 281 -4.12 11.87 4.96
N PRO A 282 -2.97 12.57 4.83
CA PRO A 282 -1.82 11.97 4.18
C PRO A 282 -1.20 10.90 5.07
N CYS A 283 -0.59 9.87 4.48
CA CYS A 283 0.31 8.97 5.20
C CYS A 283 1.50 9.76 5.78
N HIS A 284 1.92 9.39 6.97
CA HIS A 284 3.12 9.94 7.61
C HIS A 284 4.38 9.42 6.91
N PHE A 285 4.46 8.10 6.77
CA PHE A 285 5.58 7.45 6.09
C PHE A 285 5.45 7.54 4.57
N SER A 286 6.58 7.55 3.88
CA SER A 286 6.60 7.53 2.43
C SER A 286 7.28 6.26 1.90
N SER A 287 8.51 6.38 1.41
CA SER A 287 9.25 5.26 0.81
C SER A 287 9.73 4.22 1.82
N GLU A 288 9.72 4.53 3.11
CA GLU A 288 10.08 3.63 4.21
C GLU A 288 8.89 2.93 4.89
N ALA A 289 7.67 3.25 4.52
CA ALA A 289 6.46 2.69 5.14
C ALA A 289 6.50 1.16 5.24
N ASN A 290 6.87 0.48 4.15
CA ASN A 290 6.90 -0.97 4.07
C ASN A 290 7.96 -1.57 5.01
N GLN A 291 9.15 -0.94 5.13
CA GLN A 291 10.19 -1.39 6.05
C GLN A 291 9.75 -1.20 7.51
N VAL A 292 9.20 -0.04 7.84
CA VAL A 292 8.69 0.25 9.20
C VAL A 292 7.59 -0.75 9.57
N GLY A 293 6.66 -1.02 8.65
CA GLY A 293 5.58 -1.98 8.89
C GLY A 293 6.06 -3.43 9.01
N ALA A 294 7.05 -3.84 8.21
CA ALA A 294 7.66 -5.16 8.33
C ALA A 294 8.36 -5.33 9.69
N LEU A 295 9.06 -4.29 10.17
CA LEU A 295 9.65 -4.29 11.51
C LEU A 295 8.56 -4.47 12.58
N TYR A 296 7.47 -3.69 12.55
CA TYR A 296 6.38 -3.85 13.52
C TYR A 296 5.71 -5.22 13.44
N ALA A 297 5.55 -5.81 12.26
CA ALA A 297 5.06 -7.18 12.12
C ALA A 297 5.98 -8.18 12.84
N CYS A 298 7.29 -7.99 12.75
CA CYS A 298 8.28 -8.78 13.45
C CYS A 298 8.18 -8.59 14.98
N LEU A 299 8.16 -7.35 15.46
CA LEU A 299 8.05 -7.03 16.89
C LEU A 299 6.79 -7.61 17.52
N HIS A 300 5.65 -7.57 16.82
CA HIS A 300 4.41 -8.19 17.28
C HIS A 300 4.47 -9.72 17.35
N THR A 301 5.29 -10.34 16.50
CA THR A 301 5.48 -11.79 16.51
C THR A 301 6.34 -12.22 17.69
N VAL A 302 7.42 -11.50 17.95
CA VAL A 302 8.33 -11.77 19.09
C VAL A 302 7.62 -11.52 20.42
N GLY A 303 6.89 -10.41 20.59
CA GLY A 303 6.16 -10.09 21.83
C GLY A 303 4.96 -11.02 22.13
N ARG A 304 4.59 -11.93 21.23
CA ARG A 304 3.59 -12.98 21.46
C ARG A 304 4.20 -14.32 21.86
N MET A 305 5.51 -14.42 21.78
CA MET A 305 6.25 -15.65 22.14
C MET A 305 6.80 -15.59 23.56
N ASP A 306 6.72 -14.43 24.21
CA ASP A 306 7.02 -14.22 25.65
C ASP A 306 5.70 -14.21 26.46
#